data_52dff4809483413ce2b9894fef264f33
#
_entry.id   52dff4809483413ce2b9894fef264f33
#
_cell.length_a   1.000
_cell.length_b   1.000
_cell.length_c   1.000
_cell.angle_alpha   90.00
_cell.angle_beta   90.00
_cell.angle_gamma   90.00
#
_symmetry.space_group_name_H-M   'P 1'
#
loop_
_entity.id
_entity.type
_entity.pdbx_description
1 polymer ?
#
loop_
_entity_poly.entity_id
_entity_poly.type
_entity_poly.pdbx_seq_one_letter_code
_entity_poly.pdbx_strand_id
1 'polypeptide(L)'
;MAYTTAEGREQVLADLAVAVDQIADALASLGEAYEQLDDQHGDVLEEQLFRPVQSAYGRAQRTHAEFAARSGLRQRSFSAHSPGPQSQSVQALIERAADAAYDADQSIAELQDSMLPVEVGDPELRAGL
;
A
#
# COMPACT_ATOMS: atom_id res chain seq x y z
N MET A 1 -24.03 7.59 -8.47
CA MET A 1 -24.74 7.68 -7.19
C MET A 1 -23.86 8.33 -6.16
N ALA A 2 -24.36 9.33 -5.45
CA ALA A 2 -23.59 10.02 -4.42
C ALA A 2 -23.66 9.24 -3.12
N TYR A 3 -22.51 9.07 -2.48
CA TYR A 3 -22.46 8.55 -1.11
C TYR A 3 -22.86 9.65 -0.13
N THR A 4 -23.45 9.27 1.02
CA THR A 4 -23.48 10.18 2.15
C THR A 4 -22.03 10.46 2.59
N THR A 5 -21.80 11.55 3.32
CA THR A 5 -20.46 11.86 3.80
C THR A 5 -19.88 10.73 4.65
N ALA A 6 -20.71 10.12 5.53
CA ALA A 6 -20.28 8.99 6.35
C ALA A 6 -19.93 7.77 5.49
N GLU A 7 -20.78 7.43 4.51
CA GLU A 7 -20.51 6.32 3.61
C GLU A 7 -19.28 6.56 2.77
N GLY A 8 -19.09 7.80 2.29
CA GLY A 8 -17.91 8.18 1.52
C GLY A 8 -16.63 8.02 2.32
N ARG A 9 -16.63 8.39 3.59
CA ARG A 9 -15.46 8.21 4.48
C ARG A 9 -15.14 6.74 4.69
N GLU A 10 -16.15 5.91 4.90
CA GLU A 10 -15.96 4.47 5.05
C GLU A 10 -15.41 3.85 3.76
N GLN A 11 -15.89 4.30 2.61
CA GLN A 11 -15.42 3.82 1.32
C GLN A 11 -13.95 4.20 1.09
N VAL A 12 -13.56 5.44 1.42
CA VAL A 12 -12.17 5.88 1.33
C VAL A 12 -11.26 4.98 2.17
N LEU A 13 -11.66 4.68 3.42
CA LEU A 13 -10.86 3.80 4.27
C LEU A 13 -10.76 2.40 3.71
N ALA A 14 -11.84 1.86 3.15
CA ALA A 14 -11.83 0.53 2.53
C ALA A 14 -10.89 0.49 1.32
N ASP A 15 -10.95 1.51 0.47
CA ASP A 15 -10.10 1.59 -0.73
C ASP A 15 -8.63 1.76 -0.37
N LEU A 16 -8.34 2.59 0.64
CA LEU A 16 -6.97 2.74 1.15
C LEU A 16 -6.44 1.44 1.75
N ALA A 17 -7.27 0.71 2.50
CA ALA A 17 -6.88 -0.57 3.09
C ALA A 17 -6.47 -1.58 2.01
N VAL A 18 -7.18 -1.61 0.89
CA VAL A 18 -6.81 -2.48 -0.25
C VAL A 18 -5.41 -2.11 -0.76
N ALA A 19 -5.14 -0.82 -0.94
CA ALA A 19 -3.83 -0.37 -1.41
C ALA A 19 -2.72 -0.69 -0.42
N VAL A 20 -2.96 -0.50 0.89
CA VAL A 20 -1.98 -0.85 1.93
C VAL A 20 -1.65 -2.34 1.89
N ASP A 21 -2.65 -3.19 1.78
CA ASP A 21 -2.46 -4.65 1.70
C ASP A 21 -1.67 -5.04 0.44
N GLN A 22 -1.91 -4.37 -0.68
CA GLN A 22 -1.16 -4.61 -1.92
C GLN A 22 0.30 -4.21 -1.79
N ILE A 23 0.59 -3.10 -1.13
CA ILE A 23 1.97 -2.67 -0.85
C ILE A 23 2.64 -3.66 0.11
N ALA A 24 1.92 -4.17 1.10
CA ALA A 24 2.43 -5.20 2.01
C ALA A 24 2.83 -6.47 1.26
N ASP A 25 2.06 -6.88 0.25
CA ASP A 25 2.42 -7.99 -0.62
C ASP A 25 3.73 -7.73 -1.37
N ALA A 26 3.90 -6.53 -1.92
CA ALA A 26 5.12 -6.16 -2.60
C ALA A 26 6.33 -6.23 -1.65
N LEU A 27 6.19 -5.71 -0.43
CA LEU A 27 7.26 -5.77 0.58
C LEU A 27 7.64 -7.20 0.95
N ALA A 28 6.63 -8.06 1.16
CA ALA A 28 6.88 -9.46 1.52
C ALA A 28 7.68 -10.18 0.42
N SER A 29 7.31 -9.96 -0.84
CA SER A 29 8.00 -10.56 -1.97
C SER A 29 9.43 -10.04 -2.12
N LEU A 30 9.65 -8.73 -1.95
CA LEU A 30 10.98 -8.14 -2.00
C LEU A 30 11.86 -8.61 -0.84
N GLY A 31 11.28 -8.75 0.36
CA GLY A 31 12.02 -9.26 1.53
C GLY A 31 12.52 -10.67 1.31
N GLU A 32 11.71 -11.55 0.75
CA GLU A 32 12.13 -12.91 0.41
C GLU A 32 13.17 -12.93 -0.69
N ALA A 33 13.03 -12.10 -1.70
CA ALA A 33 14.03 -11.98 -2.76
C ALA A 33 15.38 -11.51 -2.20
N TYR A 34 15.36 -10.55 -1.26
CA TYR A 34 16.55 -10.07 -0.57
C TYR A 34 17.31 -11.21 0.12
N GLU A 35 16.59 -12.07 0.82
CA GLU A 35 17.20 -13.19 1.54
C GLU A 35 17.85 -14.23 0.62
N GLN A 36 17.40 -14.31 -0.63
CA GLN A 36 17.95 -15.25 -1.61
C GLN A 36 19.14 -14.70 -2.39
N LEU A 37 19.42 -13.39 -2.26
CA LEU A 37 20.50 -12.74 -2.99
C LEU A 37 21.78 -12.70 -2.15
N ASP A 38 22.94 -12.59 -2.84
CA ASP A 38 24.20 -12.30 -2.17
C ASP A 38 24.19 -10.85 -1.65
N ASP A 39 25.21 -10.49 -0.84
CA ASP A 39 25.25 -9.19 -0.18
C ASP A 39 25.23 -8.03 -1.18
N GLN A 40 25.97 -8.16 -2.28
CA GLN A 40 26.06 -7.08 -3.26
C GLN A 40 24.73 -6.84 -3.99
N HIS A 41 24.09 -7.90 -4.45
CA HIS A 41 22.81 -7.79 -5.14
C HIS A 41 21.68 -7.47 -4.18
N GLY A 42 21.76 -7.98 -2.95
CA GLY A 42 20.80 -7.65 -1.90
C GLY A 42 20.82 -6.17 -1.55
N ASP A 43 22.01 -5.57 -1.46
CA ASP A 43 22.14 -4.14 -1.18
C ASP A 43 21.51 -3.28 -2.28
N VAL A 44 21.68 -3.67 -3.55
CA VAL A 44 21.05 -2.98 -4.69
C VAL A 44 19.54 -3.08 -4.61
N LEU A 45 19.01 -4.27 -4.35
CA LEU A 45 17.57 -4.48 -4.21
C LEU A 45 17.01 -3.65 -3.06
N GLU A 46 17.67 -3.65 -1.90
CA GLU A 46 17.23 -2.89 -0.73
C GLU A 46 17.16 -1.40 -1.05
N GLU A 47 18.20 -0.85 -1.64
CA GLU A 47 18.27 0.58 -1.91
C GLU A 47 17.30 1.01 -3.01
N GLN A 48 17.21 0.27 -4.10
CA GLN A 48 16.47 0.70 -5.28
C GLN A 48 15.00 0.28 -5.27
N LEU A 49 14.66 -0.81 -4.57
CA LEU A 49 13.30 -1.35 -4.59
C LEU A 49 12.68 -1.40 -3.20
N PHE A 50 13.35 -2.00 -2.24
CA PHE A 50 12.75 -2.26 -0.93
C PHE A 50 12.46 -0.97 -0.16
N ARG A 51 13.44 -0.08 -0.05
CA ARG A 51 13.27 1.17 0.71
C ARG A 51 12.17 2.07 0.16
N PRO A 52 12.08 2.31 -1.17
CA PRO A 52 10.98 3.11 -1.69
C PRO A 52 9.61 2.51 -1.42
N VAL A 53 9.46 1.20 -1.54
CA VAL A 53 8.20 0.52 -1.24
C VAL A 53 7.89 0.56 0.25
N GLN A 54 8.90 0.39 1.10
CA GLN A 54 8.73 0.50 2.55
C GLN A 54 8.28 1.91 2.95
N SER A 55 8.83 2.94 2.34
CA SER A 55 8.40 4.32 2.57
C SER A 55 6.96 4.54 2.14
N ALA A 56 6.57 3.99 1.00
CA ALA A 56 5.19 4.07 0.52
C ALA A 56 4.23 3.35 1.48
N TYR A 57 4.64 2.20 2.00
CA TYR A 57 3.85 1.44 2.98
C TYR A 57 3.61 2.26 4.25
N GLY A 58 4.67 2.86 4.80
CA GLY A 58 4.55 3.71 5.99
C GLY A 58 3.64 4.91 5.75
N ARG A 59 3.77 5.56 4.60
CA ARG A 59 2.92 6.70 4.23
C ARG A 59 1.46 6.30 4.09
N ALA A 60 1.19 5.18 3.42
CA ALA A 60 -0.17 4.70 3.22
C ALA A 60 -0.84 4.32 4.54
N GLN A 61 -0.10 3.65 5.44
CA GLN A 61 -0.60 3.34 6.77
C GLN A 61 -0.92 4.59 7.58
N ARG A 62 -0.04 5.57 7.56
CA ARG A 62 -0.26 6.83 8.28
C ARG A 62 -1.46 7.59 7.72
N THR A 63 -1.59 7.64 6.40
CA THR A 63 -2.73 8.30 5.76
C THR A 63 -4.04 7.64 6.18
N HIS A 64 -4.08 6.31 6.18
CA HIS A 64 -5.25 5.56 6.65
C HIS A 64 -5.58 5.87 8.11
N ALA A 65 -4.59 5.77 9.00
CA ALA A 65 -4.79 5.97 10.43
C ALA A 65 -5.23 7.40 10.75
N GLU A 66 -4.59 8.39 10.16
CA GLU A 66 -4.91 9.79 10.40
C GLU A 66 -6.30 10.16 9.87
N PHE A 67 -6.65 9.66 8.70
CA PHE A 67 -7.99 9.91 8.15
C PHE A 67 -9.06 9.23 9.00
N ALA A 68 -8.84 7.99 9.44
CA ALA A 68 -9.75 7.28 10.34
C ALA A 68 -9.97 8.06 11.64
N ALA A 69 -8.89 8.57 12.23
CA ALA A 69 -8.96 9.36 13.46
C ALA A 69 -9.76 10.65 13.26
N ARG A 70 -9.49 11.39 12.19
CA ARG A 70 -10.23 12.64 11.90
C ARG A 70 -11.70 12.40 11.60
N SER A 71 -12.02 11.24 11.04
CA SER A 71 -13.40 10.88 10.67
C SER A 71 -14.16 10.19 11.79
N GLY A 72 -13.52 9.93 12.94
CA GLY A 72 -14.14 9.21 14.05
C GLY A 72 -14.40 7.74 13.75
N LEU A 73 -13.68 7.15 12.79
CA LEU A 73 -13.83 5.76 12.39
C LEU A 73 -12.73 4.89 13.01
N ARG A 74 -12.99 3.59 13.08
CA ARG A 74 -12.05 2.65 13.67
C ARG A 74 -10.79 2.54 12.81
N GLN A 75 -9.63 2.69 13.45
CA GLN A 75 -8.35 2.44 12.82
C GLN A 75 -8.14 0.93 12.66
N ARG A 76 -7.51 0.54 11.55
CA ARG A 76 -7.14 -0.83 11.28
C ARG A 76 -5.63 -0.99 11.43
N SER A 77 -5.21 -2.05 12.11
CA SER A 77 -3.80 -2.46 12.13
C SER A 77 -3.48 -3.29 10.90
N PHE A 78 -2.35 -3.02 10.29
CA PHE A 78 -1.87 -3.78 9.14
C PHE A 78 -0.68 -4.62 9.56
N SER A 79 -0.63 -5.86 9.07
CA SER A 79 0.45 -6.78 9.40
C SER A 79 1.22 -7.17 8.13
N ALA A 80 2.45 -7.62 8.34
CA ALA A 80 3.27 -8.11 7.24
C ALA A 80 2.62 -9.32 6.59
N HIS A 81 2.70 -9.39 5.27
CA HIS A 81 2.19 -10.52 4.51
C HIS A 81 3.27 -11.58 4.34
N SER A 82 2.84 -12.80 4.04
CA SER A 82 3.73 -13.89 3.68
C SER A 82 4.13 -13.77 2.21
N PRO A 83 5.40 -14.04 1.88
CA PRO A 83 5.82 -14.04 0.48
C PRO A 83 5.31 -15.23 -0.33
N GLY A 84 4.61 -16.16 0.29
CA GLY A 84 4.11 -17.38 -0.34
C GLY A 84 5.13 -18.52 -0.26
N PRO A 85 5.09 -19.48 -1.20
CA PRO A 85 5.98 -20.64 -1.16
C PRO A 85 7.46 -20.25 -1.21
N GLN A 86 8.27 -20.90 -0.39
CA GLN A 86 9.72 -20.63 -0.33
C GLN A 86 10.48 -21.05 -1.59
N SER A 87 9.85 -21.85 -2.44
CA SER A 87 10.46 -22.33 -3.68
C SER A 87 10.46 -21.30 -4.82
N GLN A 88 9.94 -20.11 -4.61
CA GLN A 88 9.89 -19.08 -5.63
C GLN A 88 11.30 -18.57 -5.95
N SER A 89 11.60 -18.36 -7.25
CA SER A 89 12.85 -17.76 -7.69
C SER A 89 12.86 -16.26 -7.37
N VAL A 90 14.08 -15.68 -7.33
CA VAL A 90 14.23 -14.23 -7.15
C VAL A 90 13.47 -13.47 -8.24
N GLN A 91 13.58 -13.91 -9.49
CA GLN A 91 12.88 -13.28 -10.61
C GLN A 91 11.35 -13.31 -10.41
N ALA A 92 10.80 -14.46 -10.01
CA ALA A 92 9.37 -14.59 -9.78
C ALA A 92 8.92 -13.70 -8.62
N LEU A 93 9.72 -13.57 -7.57
CA LEU A 93 9.42 -12.72 -6.43
C LEU A 93 9.43 -11.23 -6.82
N ILE A 94 10.39 -10.81 -7.63
CA ILE A 94 10.45 -9.42 -8.11
C ILE A 94 9.26 -9.13 -9.02
N GLU A 95 8.89 -10.05 -9.92
CA GLU A 95 7.72 -9.90 -10.78
C GLU A 95 6.43 -9.81 -9.94
N ARG A 96 6.30 -10.64 -8.93
CA ARG A 96 5.15 -10.58 -8.00
C ARG A 96 5.11 -9.25 -7.27
N ALA A 97 6.26 -8.75 -6.82
CA ALA A 97 6.33 -7.44 -6.16
C ALA A 97 5.93 -6.32 -7.12
N ALA A 98 6.38 -6.38 -8.37
CA ALA A 98 6.03 -5.39 -9.39
C ALA A 98 4.53 -5.39 -9.67
N ASP A 99 3.92 -6.57 -9.78
CA ASP A 99 2.48 -6.70 -9.99
C ASP A 99 1.69 -6.14 -8.81
N ALA A 100 2.11 -6.44 -7.59
CA ALA A 100 1.45 -5.93 -6.38
C ALA A 100 1.60 -4.41 -6.28
N ALA A 101 2.76 -3.87 -6.58
CA ALA A 101 2.99 -2.42 -6.59
C ALA A 101 2.14 -1.73 -7.66
N TYR A 102 2.03 -2.34 -8.84
CA TYR A 102 1.16 -1.84 -9.90
C TYR A 102 -0.30 -1.82 -9.45
N ASP A 103 -0.77 -2.89 -8.83
CA ASP A 103 -2.13 -2.98 -8.31
C ASP A 103 -2.40 -1.90 -7.26
N ALA A 104 -1.43 -1.65 -6.37
CA ALA A 104 -1.55 -0.58 -5.37
C ALA A 104 -1.63 0.79 -6.03
N ASP A 105 -0.80 1.05 -7.03
CA ASP A 105 -0.83 2.29 -7.79
C ASP A 105 -2.19 2.51 -8.45
N GLN A 106 -2.74 1.47 -9.06
CA GLN A 106 -4.07 1.52 -9.69
C GLN A 106 -5.17 1.78 -8.65
N SER A 107 -5.10 1.14 -7.49
CA SER A 107 -6.07 1.34 -6.43
C SER A 107 -6.07 2.79 -5.93
N ILE A 108 -4.89 3.37 -5.75
CA ILE A 108 -4.75 4.76 -5.31
C ILE A 108 -5.22 5.72 -6.43
N ALA A 109 -4.84 5.46 -7.68
CA ALA A 109 -5.26 6.28 -8.81
C ALA A 109 -6.79 6.29 -8.97
N GLU A 110 -7.43 5.13 -8.85
CA GLU A 110 -8.88 5.02 -8.90
C GLU A 110 -9.54 5.80 -7.77
N LEU A 111 -8.97 5.74 -6.56
CA LEU A 111 -9.48 6.51 -5.42
C LEU A 111 -9.36 8.01 -5.68
N GLN A 112 -8.21 8.47 -6.18
CA GLN A 112 -8.00 9.88 -6.52
C GLN A 112 -8.99 10.36 -7.59
N ASP A 113 -9.21 9.53 -8.61
CA ASP A 113 -10.09 9.87 -9.74
C ASP A 113 -11.57 9.77 -9.38
N SER A 114 -11.90 9.05 -8.32
CA SER A 114 -13.29 8.82 -7.90
C SER A 114 -13.99 10.05 -7.33
N MET A 115 -13.27 11.13 -7.07
CA MET A 115 -13.77 12.34 -6.41
C MET A 115 -14.14 12.15 -4.93
N LEU A 116 -14.07 10.94 -4.38
CA LEU A 116 -14.36 10.71 -2.96
C LEU A 116 -13.49 11.54 -2.02
N PRO A 117 -12.17 11.68 -2.27
CA PRO A 117 -11.36 12.55 -1.41
C PRO A 117 -11.81 14.00 -1.38
N VAL A 118 -12.37 14.50 -2.50
CA VAL A 118 -12.93 15.84 -2.58
C VAL A 118 -14.28 15.88 -1.87
N GLU A 119 -15.14 14.90 -2.10
CA GLU A 119 -16.47 14.83 -1.50
C GLU A 119 -16.45 14.74 0.02
N VAL A 120 -15.47 14.04 0.60
CA VAL A 120 -15.32 13.97 2.06
C VAL A 120 -14.66 15.22 2.64
N GLY A 121 -14.13 16.11 1.79
CA GLY A 121 -13.63 17.42 2.20
C GLY A 121 -12.39 17.39 3.07
N ASP A 122 -11.48 16.43 2.86
CA ASP A 122 -10.28 16.27 3.68
C ASP A 122 -9.01 16.55 2.84
N PRO A 123 -8.47 17.79 2.93
CA PRO A 123 -7.25 18.12 2.15
C PRO A 123 -6.01 17.36 2.61
N GLU A 124 -5.94 16.94 3.87
CA GLU A 124 -4.80 16.16 4.37
C GLU A 124 -4.80 14.75 3.78
N LEU A 125 -5.98 14.15 3.59
CA LEU A 125 -6.13 12.90 2.88
C LEU A 125 -5.59 13.02 1.46
N ARG A 126 -6.03 14.06 0.75
CA ARG A 126 -5.61 14.30 -0.63
C ARG A 126 -4.10 14.48 -0.75
N ALA A 127 -3.50 15.17 0.21
CA ALA A 127 -2.04 15.35 0.26
C ALA A 127 -1.32 14.03 0.56
N GLY A 128 -1.93 13.11 1.31
CA GLY A 128 -1.34 11.81 1.64
C GLY A 128 -1.39 10.78 0.51
N LEU A 129 -2.31 10.96 -0.42
CA LEU A 129 -2.43 10.08 -1.58
C LEU A 129 -1.41 10.46 -2.66
#